data_c612c6db46afc39219fb863c15c4c96a
#
_entry.id   c612c6db46afc39219fb863c15c4c96a
#
_cell.length_a   1.000
_cell.length_b   1.000
_cell.length_c   1.000
_cell.angle_alpha   90.00
_cell.angle_beta   90.00
_cell.angle_gamma   90.00
#
_symmetry.space_group_name_H-M   'P 1'
#
loop_
_entity.id
_entity.type
_entity.pdbx_description
1 polymer ?
#
loop_
_entity_poly.entity_id
_entity_poly.type
_entity_poly.pdbx_seq_one_letter_code
_entity_poly.pdbx_strand_id
1 'polypeptide(L)'
;MKDVRELLKVNEEKLPRIYCDMDQVLCALLRTANQITGQDFSKMNKDTRWKIISNVKGFWENLPWMPGAKRLYQRIAKYDPYILSAYPEKDVNARGGKVKWVLNNTRIPKSRILVVKRAEKQRYATHNGEFSVLIDDYIKNIKEWENKGGVGIHHTDVSRTLKELSNLGYK
;
A
#
# COMPACT_ATOMS: atom_id res chain seq x y z
N MET A 1 -42.65 -16.07 15.81
CA MET A 1 -42.03 -16.25 14.49
C MET A 1 -40.90 -15.24 14.38
N LYS A 2 -39.64 -15.68 14.32
CA LYS A 2 -38.51 -14.78 14.07
C LYS A 2 -38.63 -14.30 12.63
N ASP A 3 -38.46 -12.99 12.41
CA ASP A 3 -38.61 -12.34 11.12
C ASP A 3 -37.54 -12.93 10.17
N VAL A 4 -37.98 -13.42 9.00
CA VAL A 4 -37.11 -13.97 7.95
C VAL A 4 -36.03 -12.97 7.53
N ARG A 5 -36.27 -11.66 7.73
CA ARG A 5 -35.29 -10.58 7.52
C ARG A 5 -34.14 -10.60 8.52
N GLU A 6 -34.32 -11.12 9.74
CA GLU A 6 -33.23 -11.33 10.70
C GLU A 6 -32.37 -12.55 10.34
N LEU A 7 -32.96 -13.58 9.71
CA LEU A 7 -32.23 -14.76 9.22
C LEU A 7 -31.42 -14.48 7.95
N LEU A 8 -31.79 -13.47 7.16
CA LEU A 8 -31.07 -13.04 5.96
C LEU A 8 -29.96 -12.01 6.27
N LYS A 9 -29.83 -11.50 7.50
CA LYS A 9 -28.71 -10.68 7.96
C LYS A 9 -27.50 -11.48 8.42
N VAL A 10 -27.57 -12.79 8.37
CA VAL A 10 -26.45 -13.67 8.70
C VAL A 10 -25.66 -13.95 7.43
N ASN A 11 -24.49 -13.38 7.36
CA ASN A 11 -23.40 -13.51 6.37
C ASN A 11 -23.41 -12.48 5.23
N GLU A 12 -23.26 -11.20 5.53
CA GLU A 12 -22.26 -10.44 4.79
C GLU A 12 -20.92 -11.01 5.24
N GLU A 13 -20.37 -11.96 4.50
CA GLU A 13 -19.01 -12.47 4.72
C GLU A 13 -18.10 -11.26 4.71
N LYS A 14 -17.54 -10.95 5.87
CA LYS A 14 -16.62 -9.82 6.02
C LYS A 14 -15.42 -10.10 5.13
N LEU A 15 -15.29 -9.35 4.04
CA LEU A 15 -14.18 -9.50 3.11
C LEU A 15 -12.84 -9.40 3.85
N PRO A 16 -11.82 -10.12 3.39
CA PRO A 16 -10.48 -10.08 3.99
C PRO A 16 -9.91 -8.67 4.07
N ARG A 17 -8.97 -8.45 4.98
CA ARG A 17 -8.29 -7.15 5.11
C ARG A 17 -7.51 -6.83 3.85
N ILE A 18 -7.56 -5.55 3.44
CA ILE A 18 -6.72 -5.01 2.37
C ILE A 18 -5.53 -4.28 2.99
N TYR A 19 -4.34 -4.60 2.51
CA TYR A 19 -3.12 -3.85 2.70
C TYR A 19 -2.67 -3.27 1.36
N CYS A 20 -2.41 -1.97 1.34
CA CYS A 20 -1.99 -1.25 0.13
C CYS A 20 -0.61 -0.63 0.35
N ASP A 21 0.32 -0.89 -0.55
CA ASP A 21 1.60 -0.19 -0.57
C ASP A 21 1.43 1.26 -1.02
N MET A 22 2.44 2.08 -0.75
CA MET A 22 2.47 3.49 -1.14
C MET A 22 3.26 3.73 -2.41
N ASP A 23 4.55 3.40 -2.39
CA ASP A 23 5.47 3.75 -3.47
C ASP A 23 5.10 3.03 -4.75
N GLN A 24 4.97 3.76 -5.86
CA GLN A 24 4.59 3.25 -7.18
C GLN A 24 3.17 2.61 -7.23
N VAL A 25 2.42 2.63 -6.14
CA VAL A 25 0.99 2.26 -6.08
C VAL A 25 0.14 3.51 -5.90
N LEU A 26 0.35 4.25 -4.83
CA LEU A 26 -0.34 5.51 -4.53
C LEU A 26 0.53 6.73 -4.83
N CYS A 27 1.83 6.66 -4.52
CA CYS A 27 2.79 7.77 -4.59
C CYS A 27 3.78 7.59 -5.73
N ALA A 28 4.05 8.66 -6.48
CA ALA A 28 4.99 8.69 -7.61
C ALA A 28 6.44 8.89 -7.13
N LEU A 29 6.97 7.94 -6.35
CA LEU A 29 8.33 7.99 -5.80
C LEU A 29 9.38 8.10 -6.90
N LEU A 30 9.42 7.14 -7.84
CA LEU A 30 10.50 7.07 -8.83
C LEU A 30 10.53 8.30 -9.74
N ARG A 31 9.37 8.75 -10.21
CA ARG A 31 9.29 9.96 -11.05
C ARG A 31 9.86 11.18 -10.31
N THR A 32 9.48 11.37 -9.06
CA THR A 32 9.92 12.51 -8.26
C THR A 32 11.41 12.42 -7.93
N ALA A 33 11.89 11.23 -7.57
CA ALA A 33 13.30 10.99 -7.29
C ALA A 33 14.17 11.17 -8.55
N ASN A 34 13.72 10.73 -9.71
CA ASN A 34 14.41 10.93 -11.00
C ASN A 34 14.53 12.41 -11.34
N GLN A 35 13.47 13.21 -11.11
CA GLN A 35 13.50 14.65 -11.32
C GLN A 35 14.52 15.35 -10.42
N ILE A 36 14.59 14.95 -9.14
CA ILE A 36 15.53 15.54 -8.18
C ILE A 36 16.96 15.14 -8.47
N THR A 37 17.22 13.88 -8.79
CA THR A 37 18.58 13.37 -9.02
C THR A 37 19.10 13.62 -10.43
N GLY A 38 18.23 13.93 -11.39
CA GLY A 38 18.56 14.04 -12.81
C GLY A 38 18.97 12.73 -13.46
N GLN A 39 18.75 11.58 -12.82
CA GLN A 39 19.16 10.25 -13.23
C GLN A 39 18.04 9.21 -12.97
N ASP A 40 18.21 8.02 -13.52
CA ASP A 40 17.39 6.87 -13.15
C ASP A 40 17.71 6.43 -11.71
N PHE A 41 16.89 6.86 -10.78
CA PHE A 41 17.04 6.61 -9.34
C PHE A 41 17.16 5.11 -9.03
N SER A 42 16.46 4.26 -9.77
CA SER A 42 16.48 2.81 -9.55
C SER A 42 17.84 2.17 -9.81
N LYS A 43 18.63 2.78 -10.71
CA LYS A 43 19.98 2.31 -11.11
C LYS A 43 21.10 2.96 -10.31
N MET A 44 20.82 3.97 -9.53
CA MET A 44 21.83 4.64 -8.69
C MET A 44 22.32 3.72 -7.57
N ASN A 45 23.57 3.97 -7.13
CA ASN A 45 24.09 3.35 -5.91
C ASN A 45 23.12 3.60 -4.75
N LYS A 46 22.77 2.55 -4.01
CA LYS A 46 21.74 2.60 -2.98
C LYS A 46 22.04 3.62 -1.87
N ASP A 47 23.27 3.72 -1.45
CA ASP A 47 23.66 4.63 -0.37
C ASP A 47 23.63 6.07 -0.83
N THR A 48 24.18 6.33 -2.02
CA THR A 48 24.19 7.66 -2.62
C THR A 48 22.78 8.19 -2.87
N ARG A 49 21.90 7.37 -3.47
CA ARG A 49 20.54 7.82 -3.79
C ARG A 49 19.71 8.20 -2.56
N TRP A 50 19.79 7.39 -1.50
CA TRP A 50 19.05 7.69 -0.28
C TRP A 50 19.64 8.86 0.50
N LYS A 51 20.97 9.07 0.45
CA LYS A 51 21.61 10.27 0.99
C LYS A 51 21.14 11.55 0.30
N ILE A 52 20.96 11.53 -1.03
CA ILE A 52 20.41 12.68 -1.75
C ILE A 52 18.99 12.96 -1.30
N ILE A 53 18.12 11.95 -1.29
CA ILE A 53 16.72 12.11 -0.90
C ILE A 53 16.57 12.58 0.55
N SER A 54 17.37 12.06 1.47
CA SER A 54 17.29 12.45 2.90
C SER A 54 17.59 13.94 3.15
N ASN A 55 18.29 14.60 2.22
CA ASN A 55 18.56 16.04 2.27
C ASN A 55 17.45 16.90 1.64
N VAL A 56 16.44 16.28 1.02
CA VAL A 56 15.32 17.01 0.42
C VAL A 56 14.22 17.18 1.47
N LYS A 57 14.09 18.39 1.97
CA LYS A 57 13.06 18.72 2.97
C LYS A 57 11.66 18.42 2.43
N GLY A 58 10.89 17.68 3.19
CA GLY A 58 9.50 17.39 2.82
C GLY A 58 9.33 16.40 1.66
N PHE A 59 10.37 15.68 1.26
CA PHE A 59 10.30 14.77 0.11
C PHE A 59 9.12 13.79 0.21
N TRP A 60 9.03 13.04 1.30
CA TRP A 60 8.04 11.97 1.48
C TRP A 60 6.61 12.49 1.62
N GLU A 61 6.42 13.54 2.40
CA GLU A 61 5.09 14.11 2.65
C GLU A 61 4.50 14.85 1.45
N ASN A 62 5.33 15.26 0.49
CA ASN A 62 4.92 16.02 -0.70
C ASN A 62 4.94 15.20 -2.01
N LEU A 63 5.11 13.87 -1.94
CA LEU A 63 5.04 13.03 -3.13
C LEU A 63 3.70 13.21 -3.84
N PRO A 64 3.68 13.38 -5.16
CA PRO A 64 2.43 13.41 -5.91
C PRO A 64 1.80 12.02 -5.98
N TRP A 65 0.49 11.98 -6.19
CA TRP A 65 -0.21 10.74 -6.49
C TRP A 65 0.31 10.12 -7.80
N MET A 66 0.32 8.79 -7.84
CA MET A 66 0.44 8.07 -9.10
C MET A 66 -0.78 8.36 -9.99
N PRO A 67 -0.63 8.38 -11.32
CA PRO A 67 -1.77 8.51 -12.23
C PRO A 67 -2.83 7.45 -11.94
N GLY A 68 -4.08 7.89 -11.75
CA GLY A 68 -5.22 7.01 -11.46
C GLY A 68 -5.29 6.44 -10.03
N ALA A 69 -4.29 6.64 -9.21
CA ALA A 69 -4.22 6.05 -7.86
C ALA A 69 -5.33 6.56 -6.92
N LYS A 70 -5.83 7.77 -7.12
CA LYS A 70 -7.01 8.26 -6.37
C LYS A 70 -8.24 7.37 -6.60
N ARG A 71 -8.44 6.86 -7.81
CA ARG A 71 -9.54 5.93 -8.14
C ARG A 71 -9.35 4.59 -7.43
N LEU A 72 -8.12 4.08 -7.36
CA LEU A 72 -7.80 2.89 -6.58
C LEU A 72 -8.09 3.12 -5.09
N TYR A 73 -7.58 4.22 -4.53
CA TYR A 73 -7.85 4.58 -3.14
C TYR A 73 -9.36 4.69 -2.84
N GLN A 74 -10.13 5.36 -3.68
CA GLN A 74 -11.58 5.48 -3.52
C GLN A 74 -12.29 4.12 -3.48
N ARG A 75 -11.82 3.14 -4.27
CA ARG A 75 -12.36 1.77 -4.26
C ARG A 75 -12.08 1.08 -2.93
N ILE A 76 -10.84 1.08 -2.47
CA ILE A 76 -10.46 0.36 -1.26
C ILE A 76 -10.89 1.06 0.04
N ALA A 77 -11.08 2.37 0.01
CA ALA A 77 -11.47 3.18 1.19
C ALA A 77 -12.77 2.70 1.85
N LYS A 78 -13.66 2.08 1.09
CA LYS A 78 -14.92 1.51 1.58
C LYS A 78 -14.72 0.29 2.51
N TYR A 79 -13.55 -0.32 2.45
CA TYR A 79 -13.22 -1.59 3.12
C TYR A 79 -12.21 -1.42 4.24
N ASP A 80 -12.08 -0.21 4.77
CA ASP A 80 -11.20 0.08 5.91
C ASP A 80 -9.75 -0.40 5.70
N PRO A 81 -9.07 0.00 4.60
CA PRO A 81 -7.77 -0.54 4.25
C PRO A 81 -6.68 -0.13 5.24
N TYR A 82 -5.62 -0.94 5.27
CA TYR A 82 -4.35 -0.59 5.88
C TYR A 82 -3.38 -0.09 4.82
N ILE A 83 -2.54 0.87 5.17
CA ILE A 83 -1.32 1.16 4.42
C ILE A 83 -0.22 0.28 4.98
N LEU A 84 0.51 -0.39 4.10
CA LEU A 84 1.65 -1.23 4.45
C LEU A 84 2.82 -0.91 3.52
N SER A 85 3.69 0.00 3.95
CA SER A 85 4.79 0.51 3.15
C SER A 85 6.14 0.24 3.79
N ALA A 86 7.15 -0.05 2.97
CA ALA A 86 8.52 -0.16 3.44
C ALA A 86 9.19 1.23 3.50
N TYR A 87 10.14 1.39 4.41
CA TYR A 87 10.98 2.59 4.46
C TYR A 87 12.45 2.24 4.24
N PRO A 88 13.21 3.11 3.55
CA PRO A 88 14.65 2.97 3.46
C PRO A 88 15.29 3.31 4.81
N GLU A 89 16.02 2.36 5.41
CA GLU A 89 16.61 2.52 6.75
C GLU A 89 17.63 3.66 6.83
N LYS A 90 18.21 4.05 5.68
CA LYS A 90 19.21 5.14 5.59
C LYS A 90 18.59 6.54 5.52
N ASP A 91 17.27 6.65 5.42
CA ASP A 91 16.57 7.92 5.44
C ASP A 91 15.68 8.02 6.69
N VAL A 92 16.17 8.75 7.68
CA VAL A 92 15.48 8.95 8.97
C VAL A 92 14.13 9.66 8.83
N ASN A 93 13.93 10.39 7.73
CA ASN A 93 12.70 11.14 7.47
C ASN A 93 11.60 10.29 6.83
N ALA A 94 11.95 9.13 6.28
CA ALA A 94 11.04 8.33 5.48
C ALA A 94 9.82 7.85 6.26
N ARG A 95 10.00 7.29 7.46
CA ARG A 95 8.86 6.77 8.26
C ARG A 95 7.84 7.87 8.58
N GLY A 96 8.31 8.96 9.16
CA GLY A 96 7.45 10.08 9.54
C GLY A 96 6.80 10.76 8.33
N GLY A 97 7.55 10.96 7.27
CA GLY A 97 7.07 11.58 6.04
C GLY A 97 5.99 10.75 5.35
N LYS A 98 6.15 9.43 5.28
CA LYS A 98 5.12 8.52 4.73
C LYS A 98 3.83 8.55 5.55
N VAL A 99 3.93 8.52 6.87
CA VAL A 99 2.76 8.65 7.75
C VAL A 99 2.04 9.99 7.51
N LYS A 100 2.78 11.10 7.45
CA LYS A 100 2.22 12.43 7.14
C LYS A 100 1.52 12.45 5.78
N TRP A 101 2.14 11.85 4.74
CA TRP A 101 1.54 11.78 3.43
C TRP A 101 0.16 11.12 3.48
N VAL A 102 0.05 9.96 4.15
CA VAL A 102 -1.22 9.24 4.25
C VAL A 102 -2.27 10.06 4.99
N LEU A 103 -1.90 10.66 6.12
CA LEU A 103 -2.82 11.49 6.91
C LEU A 103 -3.29 12.73 6.15
N ASN A 104 -2.44 13.33 5.33
CA ASN A 104 -2.76 14.53 4.55
C ASN A 104 -3.60 14.24 3.29
N ASN A 105 -3.48 13.04 2.73
CA ASN A 105 -4.06 12.70 1.43
C ASN A 105 -5.21 11.71 1.50
N THR A 106 -5.43 11.07 2.64
CA THR A 106 -6.44 10.02 2.81
C THR A 106 -7.21 10.21 4.11
N ARG A 107 -8.24 9.39 4.30
CA ARG A 107 -8.98 9.31 5.58
C ARG A 107 -8.58 8.09 6.42
N ILE A 108 -7.47 7.43 6.07
CA ILE A 108 -6.99 6.27 6.80
C ILE A 108 -6.44 6.73 8.16
N PRO A 109 -6.93 6.21 9.28
CA PRO A 109 -6.46 6.60 10.60
C PRO A 109 -5.03 6.11 10.86
N LYS A 110 -4.29 6.81 11.71
CA LYS A 110 -2.89 6.49 12.05
C LYS A 110 -2.71 5.03 12.48
N SER A 111 -3.67 4.45 13.18
CA SER A 111 -3.65 3.04 13.62
C SER A 111 -3.62 2.01 12.48
N ARG A 112 -3.96 2.41 11.25
CA ARG A 112 -3.93 1.57 10.05
C ARG A 112 -2.80 1.94 9.08
N ILE A 113 -1.83 2.74 9.52
CA ILE A 113 -0.66 3.14 8.72
C ILE A 113 0.57 2.40 9.27
N LEU A 114 1.00 1.39 8.54
CA LEU A 114 2.11 0.52 8.90
C LEU A 114 3.30 0.82 7.99
N VAL A 115 4.30 1.50 8.54
CA VAL A 115 5.56 1.78 7.84
C VAL A 115 6.65 0.94 8.50
N VAL A 116 7.04 -0.12 7.82
CA VAL A 116 7.84 -1.23 8.35
C VAL A 116 9.09 -1.49 7.51
N LYS A 117 9.96 -2.39 7.93
CA LYS A 117 11.02 -2.92 7.07
C LYS A 117 10.41 -3.81 5.98
N ARG A 118 10.99 -3.80 4.78
CA ARG A 118 10.45 -4.55 3.63
C ARG A 118 10.12 -6.02 3.98
N ALA A 119 11.07 -6.72 4.59
CA ALA A 119 10.89 -8.14 4.93
C ALA A 119 9.80 -8.40 5.97
N GLU A 120 9.39 -7.39 6.72
CA GLU A 120 8.34 -7.51 7.74
C GLU A 120 6.94 -7.46 7.14
N LYS A 121 6.76 -6.98 5.90
CA LYS A 121 5.45 -6.90 5.24
C LYS A 121 4.72 -8.25 5.28
N GLN A 122 5.40 -9.35 4.99
CA GLN A 122 4.80 -10.69 4.94
C GLN A 122 4.19 -11.17 6.27
N ARG A 123 4.51 -10.52 7.40
CA ARG A 123 3.92 -10.87 8.71
C ARG A 123 2.42 -10.57 8.79
N TYR A 124 1.91 -9.73 7.90
CA TYR A 124 0.50 -9.31 7.86
C TYR A 124 -0.33 -10.12 6.86
N ALA A 125 0.27 -11.13 6.21
CA ALA A 125 -0.39 -11.93 5.17
C ALA A 125 -1.61 -12.70 5.67
N THR A 126 -1.66 -13.02 6.97
CA THR A 126 -2.82 -13.62 7.61
C THR A 126 -3.20 -12.88 8.89
N HIS A 127 -4.48 -12.90 9.24
CA HIS A 127 -4.99 -12.33 10.47
C HIS A 127 -6.10 -13.23 11.03
N ASN A 128 -5.95 -13.68 12.28
CA ASN A 128 -6.90 -14.60 12.94
C ASN A 128 -7.24 -15.85 12.11
N GLY A 129 -6.23 -16.42 11.43
CA GLY A 129 -6.40 -17.61 10.59
C GLY A 129 -6.98 -17.33 9.20
N GLU A 130 -7.36 -16.10 8.90
CA GLU A 130 -7.87 -15.68 7.60
C GLU A 130 -6.75 -15.02 6.77
N PHE A 131 -6.80 -15.19 5.44
CA PHE A 131 -5.88 -14.50 4.55
C PHE A 131 -6.19 -13.00 4.48
N SER A 132 -5.16 -12.22 4.18
CA SER A 132 -5.28 -10.80 3.84
C SER A 132 -4.86 -10.56 2.40
N VAL A 133 -5.31 -9.46 1.80
CA VAL A 133 -4.97 -9.06 0.42
C VAL A 133 -3.90 -7.98 0.46
N LEU A 134 -2.82 -8.14 -0.31
CA LEU A 134 -1.79 -7.12 -0.52
C LEU A 134 -1.84 -6.57 -1.94
N ILE A 135 -1.87 -5.25 -2.06
CA ILE A 135 -1.66 -4.53 -3.33
C ILE A 135 -0.26 -3.93 -3.28
N ASP A 136 0.65 -4.40 -4.12
CA ASP A 136 2.06 -4.00 -4.11
C ASP A 136 2.64 -4.10 -5.54
N ASP A 137 3.50 -3.16 -5.94
CA ASP A 137 4.14 -3.16 -7.26
C ASP A 137 5.39 -4.05 -7.33
N TYR A 138 5.93 -4.44 -6.17
CA TYR A 138 7.14 -5.24 -6.11
C TYR A 138 6.84 -6.73 -6.00
N ILE A 139 7.10 -7.46 -7.09
CA ILE A 139 6.75 -8.89 -7.22
C ILE A 139 7.34 -9.76 -6.10
N LYS A 140 8.50 -9.40 -5.54
CA LYS A 140 9.09 -10.14 -4.42
C LYS A 140 8.21 -10.05 -3.16
N ASN A 141 7.63 -8.88 -2.88
CA ASN A 141 6.70 -8.71 -1.76
C ASN A 141 5.46 -9.57 -1.95
N ILE A 142 4.92 -9.62 -3.17
CA ILE A 142 3.76 -10.45 -3.52
C ILE A 142 4.07 -11.94 -3.26
N LYS A 143 5.20 -12.44 -3.76
CA LYS A 143 5.60 -13.85 -3.57
C LYS A 143 5.81 -14.21 -2.09
N GLU A 144 6.48 -13.34 -1.33
CA GLU A 144 6.68 -13.54 0.11
C GLU A 144 5.34 -13.54 0.87
N TRP A 145 4.41 -12.67 0.48
CA TRP A 145 3.07 -12.59 1.04
C TRP A 145 2.26 -13.86 0.78
N GLU A 146 2.24 -14.34 -0.46
CA GLU A 146 1.54 -15.57 -0.85
C GLU A 146 2.14 -16.80 -0.17
N ASN A 147 3.46 -16.87 -0.01
CA ASN A 147 4.13 -17.94 0.73
C ASN A 147 3.73 -17.98 2.22
N LYS A 148 3.18 -16.88 2.76
CA LYS A 148 2.65 -16.79 4.13
C LYS A 148 1.12 -16.95 4.20
N GLY A 149 0.50 -17.38 3.10
CA GLY A 149 -0.94 -17.67 3.05
C GLY A 149 -1.83 -16.48 2.73
N GLY A 150 -1.27 -15.35 2.34
CA GLY A 150 -2.02 -14.19 1.86
C GLY A 150 -2.37 -14.28 0.38
N VAL A 151 -3.18 -13.35 -0.11
CA VAL A 151 -3.50 -13.17 -1.53
C VAL A 151 -2.82 -11.88 -2.01
N GLY A 152 -1.98 -11.98 -3.04
CA GLY A 152 -1.26 -10.86 -3.61
C GLY A 152 -1.91 -10.34 -4.90
N ILE A 153 -2.00 -9.03 -5.01
CA ILE A 153 -2.33 -8.32 -6.26
C ILE A 153 -1.07 -7.58 -6.70
N HIS A 154 -0.39 -8.10 -7.72
CA HIS A 154 0.76 -7.41 -8.31
C HIS A 154 0.29 -6.18 -9.10
N HIS A 155 0.49 -5.01 -8.51
CA HIS A 155 0.07 -3.75 -9.10
C HIS A 155 0.98 -3.35 -10.26
N THR A 156 0.46 -3.41 -11.47
CA THR A 156 1.11 -2.91 -12.69
C THR A 156 0.42 -1.69 -13.25
N ASP A 157 -0.91 -1.63 -13.10
CA ASP A 157 -1.76 -0.51 -13.43
C ASP A 157 -3.07 -0.53 -12.62
N VAL A 158 -3.73 0.60 -12.54
CA VAL A 158 -4.95 0.76 -11.73
C VAL A 158 -6.11 -0.07 -12.26
N SER A 159 -6.30 -0.14 -13.57
CA SER A 159 -7.45 -0.85 -14.17
C SER A 159 -7.39 -2.34 -13.89
N ARG A 160 -6.20 -2.95 -14.04
CA ARG A 160 -5.96 -4.36 -13.71
C ARG A 160 -6.19 -4.62 -12.23
N THR A 161 -5.61 -3.79 -11.35
CA THR A 161 -5.78 -3.93 -9.90
C THR A 161 -7.25 -3.84 -9.48
N LEU A 162 -8.03 -2.90 -10.06
CA LEU A 162 -9.46 -2.79 -9.80
C LEU A 162 -10.24 -4.01 -10.27
N LYS A 163 -9.85 -4.62 -11.39
CA LYS A 163 -10.46 -5.86 -11.89
C LYS A 163 -10.19 -7.02 -10.93
N GLU A 164 -8.94 -7.18 -10.47
CA GLU A 164 -8.57 -8.23 -9.52
C GLU A 164 -9.30 -8.04 -8.18
N LEU A 165 -9.40 -6.81 -7.67
CA LEU A 165 -10.21 -6.49 -6.48
C LEU A 165 -11.68 -6.88 -6.67
N SER A 166 -12.27 -6.58 -7.83
CA SER A 166 -13.66 -6.94 -8.12
C SER A 166 -13.87 -8.46 -8.14
N ASN A 167 -12.91 -9.21 -8.68
CA ASN A 167 -12.94 -10.68 -8.68
C ASN A 167 -12.89 -11.28 -7.26
N LEU A 168 -12.25 -10.57 -6.33
CA LEU A 168 -12.19 -10.94 -4.90
C LEU A 168 -13.40 -10.43 -4.10
N GLY A 169 -14.36 -9.74 -4.73
CA GLY A 169 -15.57 -9.24 -4.08
C GLY A 169 -15.56 -7.76 -3.66
N TYR A 170 -14.46 -7.06 -3.81
CA TYR A 170 -14.36 -5.62 -3.48
C TYR A 170 -14.90 -4.77 -4.64
N LYS A 171 -16.16 -4.34 -4.55
CA LYS A 171 -16.91 -3.61 -5.60
C LYS A 171 -17.02 -2.12 -5.32
#